data_4b13894d6b7d52bf01d486efb052c5c2
#
_entry.id   4b13894d6b7d52bf01d486efb052c5c2
#
_cell.length_a   1.000
_cell.length_b   1.000
_cell.length_c   1.000
_cell.angle_alpha   90.00
_cell.angle_beta   90.00
_cell.angle_gamma   90.00
#
_symmetry.space_group_name_H-M   'P 1'
#
loop_
_entity.id
_entity.type
_entity.pdbx_description
1 polymer ?
#
loop_
_entity_poly.entity_id
_entity_poly.type
_entity_poly.pdbx_seq_one_letter_code
_entity_poly.pdbx_strand_id
1 'polypeptide(L)'
;VQFKIVYLADNRDFVSICASWAFDTWGRYNPSYSLEKRIASFSQHCHRDQIPLTVMALDDQGKPIGMSSLRANDGIRDDLTPWLGSVYVTPTYRGQGLGQALVEHVQSITSNLGYKRIYLLTYEESLPNWYQSFGWQEIGKDSSHGNAVTVMELELDRHTINHK
;
A
#
# COMPACT_ATOMS: atom_id res chain seq x y z
N VAL A 1 17.87 9.64 3.22
CA VAL A 1 17.90 8.89 1.95
C VAL A 1 17.22 9.71 0.85
N GLN A 2 17.83 9.73 -0.33
CA GLN A 2 17.23 10.40 -1.50
C GLN A 2 16.43 9.41 -2.31
N PHE A 3 15.20 9.77 -2.60
CA PHE A 3 14.30 8.96 -3.41
C PHE A 3 13.25 9.83 -4.08
N LYS A 4 12.61 9.30 -5.10
CA LYS A 4 11.42 9.91 -5.69
C LYS A 4 10.31 8.88 -5.76
N ILE A 5 9.06 9.34 -5.67
CA ILE A 5 7.89 8.48 -5.78
C ILE A 5 7.27 8.69 -7.16
N VAL A 6 7.02 7.57 -7.85
CA VAL A 6 6.50 7.54 -9.22
C VAL A 6 5.31 6.60 -9.29
N TYR A 7 4.48 6.73 -10.33
CA TYR A 7 3.40 5.78 -10.57
C TYR A 7 3.92 4.55 -11.29
N LEU A 8 3.43 3.38 -10.87
CA LEU A 8 3.70 2.13 -11.62
C LEU A 8 3.19 2.25 -13.06
N ALA A 9 2.10 2.97 -13.28
CA ALA A 9 1.55 3.20 -14.62
C ALA A 9 2.57 3.79 -15.60
N ASP A 10 3.49 4.60 -15.11
CA ASP A 10 4.54 5.24 -15.91
C ASP A 10 5.81 4.38 -16.00
N ASN A 11 5.84 3.24 -15.31
CA ASN A 11 7.02 2.41 -15.15
C ASN A 11 6.62 0.92 -15.15
N ARG A 12 5.91 0.48 -16.19
CA ARG A 12 5.30 -0.85 -16.27
C ARG A 12 6.30 -2.00 -16.22
N ASP A 13 7.56 -1.74 -16.53
CA ASP A 13 8.63 -2.73 -16.41
C ASP A 13 8.83 -3.19 -14.97
N PHE A 14 8.35 -2.41 -13.99
CA PHE A 14 8.49 -2.75 -12.58
C PHE A 14 7.33 -3.59 -12.04
N VAL A 15 6.36 -3.99 -12.87
CA VAL A 15 5.28 -4.90 -12.44
C VAL A 15 5.86 -6.19 -11.86
N SER A 16 6.86 -6.77 -12.50
CA SER A 16 7.45 -8.03 -12.05
C SER A 16 8.09 -7.92 -10.67
N ILE A 17 8.80 -6.84 -10.39
CA ILE A 17 9.44 -6.68 -9.07
C ILE A 17 8.40 -6.41 -7.98
N CYS A 18 7.35 -5.64 -8.27
CA CYS A 18 6.24 -5.45 -7.34
C CYS A 18 5.59 -6.79 -6.99
N ALA A 19 5.35 -7.62 -8.00
CA ALA A 19 4.75 -8.95 -7.83
C ALA A 19 5.64 -9.84 -6.98
N SER A 20 6.95 -9.84 -7.23
CA SER A 20 7.91 -10.62 -6.44
C SER A 20 7.93 -10.17 -4.98
N TRP A 21 7.97 -8.89 -4.73
CA TRP A 21 7.93 -8.36 -3.36
C TRP A 21 6.66 -8.79 -2.63
N ALA A 22 5.51 -8.69 -3.29
CA ALA A 22 4.24 -9.08 -2.69
C ALA A 22 4.16 -10.58 -2.43
N PHE A 23 4.61 -11.39 -3.39
CA PHE A 23 4.60 -12.84 -3.26
C PHE A 23 5.50 -13.29 -2.10
N ASP A 24 6.71 -12.75 -2.02
CA ASP A 24 7.67 -13.12 -0.98
C ASP A 24 7.22 -12.68 0.41
N THR A 25 6.54 -11.53 0.51
CA THR A 25 6.14 -10.97 1.79
C THR A 25 4.83 -11.56 2.31
N TRP A 26 3.82 -11.70 1.45
CA TRP A 26 2.46 -12.05 1.88
C TRP A 26 1.95 -13.38 1.34
N GLY A 27 2.70 -14.06 0.47
CA GLY A 27 2.26 -15.35 -0.10
C GLY A 27 1.95 -16.40 0.94
N ARG A 28 2.66 -16.39 2.06
CA ARG A 28 2.46 -17.35 3.16
C ARG A 28 1.08 -17.25 3.81
N TYR A 29 0.40 -16.12 3.67
CA TYR A 29 -0.92 -15.91 4.28
C TYR A 29 -2.06 -16.39 3.40
N ASN A 30 -1.80 -16.74 2.16
CA ASN A 30 -2.84 -17.17 1.22
C ASN A 30 -2.31 -18.32 0.37
N PRO A 31 -2.78 -19.57 0.61
CA PRO A 31 -2.30 -20.74 -0.14
C PRO A 31 -2.57 -20.67 -1.64
N SER A 32 -3.52 -19.83 -2.07
CA SER A 32 -3.84 -19.68 -3.49
C SER A 32 -2.94 -18.65 -4.20
N TYR A 33 -2.04 -17.98 -3.49
CA TYR A 33 -1.10 -17.04 -4.10
C TYR A 33 -0.16 -17.77 -5.04
N SER A 34 0.13 -17.13 -6.17
CA SER A 34 1.21 -17.51 -7.07
C SER A 34 1.86 -16.24 -7.59
N LEU A 35 3.10 -16.35 -8.05
CA LEU A 35 3.78 -15.22 -8.68
C LEU A 35 3.00 -14.73 -9.91
N GLU A 36 2.48 -15.65 -10.71
CA GLU A 36 1.70 -15.32 -11.90
C GLU A 36 0.45 -14.51 -11.57
N LYS A 37 -0.25 -14.89 -10.51
CA LYS A 37 -1.43 -14.14 -10.05
C LYS A 37 -1.04 -12.74 -9.55
N ARG A 38 0.11 -12.62 -8.91
CA ARG A 38 0.60 -11.31 -8.46
C ARG A 38 0.98 -10.43 -9.62
N ILE A 39 1.62 -10.97 -10.64
CA ILE A 39 1.94 -10.24 -11.87
C ILE A 39 0.65 -9.74 -12.54
N ALA A 40 -0.34 -10.60 -12.67
CA ALA A 40 -1.63 -10.23 -13.25
C ALA A 40 -2.30 -9.11 -12.43
N SER A 41 -2.25 -9.22 -11.09
CA SER A 41 -2.82 -8.22 -10.19
C SER A 41 -2.14 -6.85 -10.35
N PHE A 42 -0.81 -6.80 -10.30
CA PHE A 42 -0.09 -5.53 -10.44
C PHE A 42 -0.21 -4.94 -11.84
N SER A 43 -0.40 -5.78 -12.86
CA SER A 43 -0.69 -5.29 -14.21
C SER A 43 -1.99 -4.49 -14.26
N GLN A 44 -2.95 -4.79 -13.37
CA GLN A 44 -4.20 -4.04 -13.23
C GLN A 44 -4.04 -2.76 -12.42
N HIS A 45 -2.91 -2.56 -11.74
CA HIS A 45 -2.65 -1.40 -10.88
C HIS A 45 -1.98 -0.25 -11.64
N CYS A 46 -1.95 -0.29 -12.95
CA CYS A 46 -1.27 0.71 -13.77
C CYS A 46 -2.19 1.88 -14.10
N HIS A 47 -2.67 2.56 -13.07
CA HIS A 47 -3.47 3.76 -13.17
C HIS A 47 -2.85 4.89 -12.37
N ARG A 48 -3.19 6.14 -12.73
CA ARG A 48 -2.74 7.34 -12.01
C ARG A 48 -3.87 8.02 -11.24
N ASP A 49 -5.06 8.04 -11.81
CA ASP A 49 -6.20 8.83 -11.32
C ASP A 49 -7.44 7.98 -11.03
N GLN A 50 -7.27 6.69 -10.96
CA GLN A 50 -8.33 5.76 -10.56
C GLN A 50 -7.73 4.54 -9.89
N ILE A 51 -8.52 3.88 -9.06
CA ILE A 51 -8.10 2.64 -8.37
C ILE A 51 -8.46 1.42 -9.24
N PRO A 52 -7.66 0.33 -9.17
CA PRO A 52 -6.46 0.19 -8.32
C PRO A 52 -5.24 0.89 -8.92
N LEU A 53 -4.34 1.33 -8.05
CA LEU A 53 -3.08 1.92 -8.48
C LEU A 53 -1.94 1.55 -7.52
N THR A 54 -0.72 1.67 -7.99
CA THR A 54 0.48 1.44 -7.19
C THR A 54 1.47 2.57 -7.47
N VAL A 55 2.09 3.07 -6.41
CA VAL A 55 3.21 3.99 -6.49
C VAL A 55 4.47 3.30 -6.01
N MET A 56 5.60 3.77 -6.50
CA MET A 56 6.91 3.19 -6.19
C MET A 56 7.89 4.26 -5.77
N ALA A 57 8.79 3.89 -4.88
CA ALA A 57 9.94 4.72 -4.58
C ALA A 57 11.14 4.20 -5.39
N LEU A 58 11.84 5.14 -6.02
CA LEU A 58 13.07 4.86 -6.77
C LEU A 58 14.22 5.63 -6.12
N ASP A 59 15.40 5.01 -6.04
CA ASP A 59 16.59 5.71 -5.57
C ASP A 59 17.09 6.70 -6.62
N ASP A 60 18.20 7.37 -6.35
CA ASP A 60 18.75 8.39 -7.25
C ASP A 60 19.28 7.82 -8.57
N GLN A 61 19.43 6.49 -8.66
CA GLN A 61 19.82 5.80 -9.87
C GLN A 61 18.65 5.16 -10.60
N GLY A 62 17.42 5.41 -10.12
CA GLY A 62 16.21 4.85 -10.73
C GLY A 62 15.90 3.42 -10.33
N LYS A 63 16.55 2.88 -9.30
CA LYS A 63 16.31 1.52 -8.83
C LYS A 63 15.10 1.49 -7.90
N PRO A 64 14.16 0.54 -8.10
CA PRO A 64 13.01 0.40 -7.19
C PRO A 64 13.45 -0.01 -5.79
N ILE A 65 12.96 0.70 -4.77
CA ILE A 65 13.29 0.46 -3.37
C ILE A 65 12.07 0.35 -2.46
N GLY A 66 10.87 0.53 -3.00
CA GLY A 66 9.64 0.36 -2.23
C GLY A 66 8.40 0.57 -3.08
N MET A 67 7.25 0.24 -2.52
CA MET A 67 5.96 0.41 -3.18
C MET A 67 4.84 0.60 -2.16
N SER A 68 3.70 1.07 -2.65
CA SER A 68 2.46 1.20 -1.87
C SER A 68 1.29 1.20 -2.86
N SER A 69 0.19 0.54 -2.50
CA SER A 69 -0.96 0.39 -3.40
C SER A 69 -2.24 0.93 -2.80
N LEU A 70 -3.17 1.32 -3.67
CA LEU A 70 -4.53 1.70 -3.32
C LEU A 70 -5.50 0.81 -4.09
N ARG A 71 -6.41 0.14 -3.38
CA ARG A 71 -7.36 -0.81 -3.95
C ARG A 71 -8.77 -0.49 -3.49
N ALA A 72 -9.76 -0.90 -4.29
CA ALA A 72 -11.17 -0.78 -3.89
C ALA A 72 -11.54 -1.77 -2.79
N ASN A 73 -10.85 -2.91 -2.73
CA ASN A 73 -11.19 -4.05 -1.88
C ASN A 73 -9.90 -4.79 -1.49
N ASP A 74 -9.86 -5.33 -0.29
CA ASP A 74 -8.69 -6.12 0.16
C ASP A 74 -9.11 -7.49 0.71
N GLY A 75 -10.26 -8.01 0.28
CA GLY A 75 -10.73 -9.37 0.55
C GLY A 75 -11.54 -9.54 1.81
N ILE A 76 -11.69 -8.52 2.62
CA ILE A 76 -12.53 -8.51 3.81
C ILE A 76 -13.30 -7.19 3.89
N ARG A 77 -14.36 -7.18 4.71
CA ARG A 77 -15.12 -5.96 4.98
C ARG A 77 -15.50 -5.22 3.69
N ASP A 78 -16.35 -5.84 2.89
CA ASP A 78 -16.85 -5.26 1.62
C ASP A 78 -17.56 -3.93 1.81
N ASP A 79 -17.94 -3.60 3.03
CA ASP A 79 -18.56 -2.33 3.39
C ASP A 79 -17.55 -1.18 3.49
N LEU A 80 -16.26 -1.44 3.43
CA LEU A 80 -15.20 -0.44 3.56
C LEU A 80 -14.41 -0.30 2.26
N THR A 81 -14.12 0.93 1.87
CA THR A 81 -13.33 1.25 0.67
C THR A 81 -12.83 2.69 0.76
N PRO A 82 -11.65 3.06 0.21
CA PRO A 82 -10.65 2.20 -0.41
C PRO A 82 -9.63 1.66 0.59
N TRP A 83 -8.72 0.79 0.14
CA TRP A 83 -7.75 0.12 0.99
C TRP A 83 -6.33 0.43 0.57
N LEU A 84 -5.51 0.83 1.54
CA LEU A 84 -4.05 0.85 1.41
C LEU A 84 -3.56 -0.59 1.50
N GLY A 85 -2.67 -0.99 0.61
CA GLY A 85 -2.09 -2.32 0.64
C GLY A 85 -0.69 -2.36 0.05
N SER A 86 -0.06 -3.51 0.14
CA SER A 86 1.25 -3.78 -0.45
C SER A 86 2.31 -2.74 -0.11
N VAL A 87 2.32 -2.26 1.13
CA VAL A 87 3.37 -1.35 1.61
C VAL A 87 4.64 -2.16 1.83
N TYR A 88 5.66 -1.87 1.04
CA TYR A 88 6.92 -2.62 1.09
C TYR A 88 8.10 -1.68 0.90
N VAL A 89 9.15 -1.91 1.68
CA VAL A 89 10.44 -1.23 1.55
C VAL A 89 11.51 -2.29 1.54
N THR A 90 12.47 -2.21 0.62
CA THR A 90 13.58 -3.16 0.57
C THR A 90 14.36 -3.10 1.90
N PRO A 91 14.89 -4.24 2.37
CA PRO A 91 15.53 -4.29 3.71
C PRO A 91 16.60 -3.24 3.95
N THR A 92 17.41 -2.92 2.94
CA THR A 92 18.49 -1.95 3.05
C THR A 92 17.99 -0.53 3.37
N TYR A 93 16.76 -0.21 2.97
CA TYR A 93 16.19 1.13 3.11
C TYR A 93 15.19 1.25 4.26
N ARG A 94 14.99 0.19 5.05
CA ARG A 94 14.06 0.23 6.19
C ARG A 94 14.60 1.09 7.32
N GLY A 95 13.69 1.64 8.13
CA GLY A 95 14.06 2.47 9.27
C GLY A 95 14.51 3.88 8.92
N GLN A 96 14.25 4.33 7.68
CA GLN A 96 14.70 5.63 7.18
C GLN A 96 13.54 6.54 6.74
N GLY A 97 12.31 6.20 7.12
CA GLY A 97 11.12 7.01 6.83
C GLY A 97 10.49 6.77 5.46
N LEU A 98 11.04 5.86 4.65
CA LEU A 98 10.52 5.60 3.30
C LEU A 98 9.12 4.98 3.33
N GLY A 99 8.88 4.04 4.25
CA GLY A 99 7.55 3.42 4.38
C GLY A 99 6.47 4.43 4.69
N GLN A 100 6.71 5.32 5.64
CA GLN A 100 5.76 6.38 5.97
C GLN A 100 5.52 7.31 4.78
N ALA A 101 6.58 7.68 4.06
CA ALA A 101 6.46 8.53 2.87
C ALA A 101 5.58 7.88 1.79
N LEU A 102 5.74 6.57 1.57
CA LEU A 102 4.91 5.81 0.61
C LEU A 102 3.44 5.78 1.05
N VAL A 103 3.19 5.55 2.33
CA VAL A 103 1.83 5.55 2.88
C VAL A 103 1.20 6.93 2.72
N GLU A 104 1.90 7.98 3.12
CA GLU A 104 1.39 9.34 3.04
C GLU A 104 1.15 9.81 1.60
N HIS A 105 1.95 9.32 0.67
CA HIS A 105 1.73 9.61 -0.75
C HIS A 105 0.40 9.03 -1.24
N VAL A 106 0.10 7.78 -0.86
CA VAL A 106 -1.18 7.15 -1.20
C VAL A 106 -2.34 7.86 -0.49
N GLN A 107 -2.14 8.31 0.75
CA GLN A 107 -3.15 9.09 1.46
C GLN A 107 -3.52 10.36 0.67
N SER A 108 -2.53 11.06 0.15
CA SER A 108 -2.74 12.27 -0.65
C SER A 108 -3.52 11.97 -1.94
N ILE A 109 -3.15 10.90 -2.63
CA ILE A 109 -3.86 10.46 -3.84
C ILE A 109 -5.31 10.13 -3.51
N THR A 110 -5.53 9.38 -2.43
CA THR A 110 -6.87 8.96 -2.00
C THR A 110 -7.76 10.17 -1.71
N SER A 111 -7.21 11.15 -1.03
CA SER A 111 -7.90 12.39 -0.72
C SER A 111 -8.23 13.18 -1.99
N ASN A 112 -7.29 13.25 -2.93
CA ASN A 112 -7.51 13.94 -4.21
C ASN A 112 -8.57 13.25 -5.07
N LEU A 113 -8.75 11.93 -4.91
CA LEU A 113 -9.81 11.19 -5.58
C LEU A 113 -11.20 11.42 -4.95
N GLY A 114 -11.26 12.12 -3.82
CA GLY A 114 -12.53 12.48 -3.17
C GLY A 114 -12.94 11.58 -2.02
N TYR A 115 -12.13 10.63 -1.63
CA TYR A 115 -12.45 9.77 -0.48
C TYR A 115 -12.16 10.49 0.83
N LYS A 116 -12.98 10.22 1.84
CA LYS A 116 -12.83 10.84 3.17
C LYS A 116 -12.10 9.94 4.16
N ARG A 117 -11.97 8.66 3.86
CA ARG A 117 -11.32 7.67 4.70
C ARG A 117 -10.55 6.69 3.86
N ILE A 118 -9.58 6.04 4.48
CA ILE A 118 -8.79 4.97 3.88
C ILE A 118 -8.58 3.90 4.95
N TYR A 119 -8.53 2.65 4.52
CA TYR A 119 -8.47 1.49 5.40
C TYR A 119 -7.24 0.65 5.09
N LEU A 120 -6.81 -0.15 6.06
CA LEU A 120 -5.78 -1.16 5.84
C LEU A 120 -6.03 -2.36 6.75
N LEU A 121 -5.43 -3.48 6.40
CA LEU A 121 -5.33 -4.62 7.31
C LEU A 121 -3.85 -4.98 7.51
N THR A 122 -3.51 -5.50 8.69
CA THR A 122 -2.17 -5.98 8.97
C THR A 122 -2.25 -7.39 9.54
N TYR A 123 -1.30 -8.24 9.13
CA TYR A 123 -1.13 -9.57 9.69
C TYR A 123 -0.20 -9.56 10.90
N GLU A 124 0.74 -8.63 10.96
CA GLU A 124 1.76 -8.59 12.00
C GLU A 124 1.35 -7.70 13.17
N GLU A 125 1.57 -8.20 14.39
CA GLU A 125 1.13 -7.51 15.61
C GLU A 125 1.91 -6.21 15.89
N SER A 126 3.10 -6.05 15.31
CA SER A 126 3.91 -4.85 15.51
C SER A 126 3.48 -3.67 14.62
N LEU A 127 2.80 -3.93 13.51
CA LEU A 127 2.47 -2.88 12.55
C LEU A 127 1.39 -1.90 13.01
N PRO A 128 0.35 -2.29 13.78
CA PRO A 128 -0.63 -1.31 14.25
C PRO A 128 -0.02 -0.16 15.01
N ASN A 129 0.95 -0.40 15.87
CA ASN A 129 1.62 0.68 16.62
C ASN A 129 2.36 1.64 15.68
N TRP A 130 2.99 1.11 14.64
CA TRP A 130 3.68 1.93 13.66
C TRP A 130 2.70 2.84 12.92
N TYR A 131 1.57 2.29 12.43
CA TYR A 131 0.55 3.09 11.77
C TYR A 131 -0.09 4.10 12.72
N GLN A 132 -0.32 3.73 13.98
CA GLN A 132 -0.88 4.63 14.99
C GLN A 132 0.03 5.85 15.22
N SER A 133 1.34 5.68 15.07
CA SER A 133 2.29 6.76 15.29
C SER A 133 2.11 7.93 14.30
N PHE A 134 1.42 7.71 13.18
CA PHE A 134 1.11 8.79 12.24
C PHE A 134 -0.37 8.85 11.87
N GLY A 135 -1.22 8.55 12.84
CA GLY A 135 -2.63 8.95 12.80
C GLY A 135 -3.65 7.87 12.55
N TRP A 136 -3.24 6.67 12.20
CA TRP A 136 -4.19 5.57 11.96
C TRP A 136 -4.77 5.05 13.26
N GLN A 137 -6.03 4.58 13.24
CA GLN A 137 -6.73 4.03 14.39
C GLN A 137 -7.19 2.61 14.10
N GLU A 138 -7.03 1.74 15.08
CA GLU A 138 -7.58 0.37 14.99
C GLU A 138 -9.09 0.44 15.10
N ILE A 139 -9.80 -0.21 14.19
CA ILE A 139 -11.27 -0.29 14.22
C ILE A 139 -11.79 -1.71 14.46
N GLY A 140 -10.93 -2.71 14.51
CA GLY A 140 -11.34 -4.06 14.86
C GLY A 140 -10.36 -5.13 14.45
N LYS A 141 -10.71 -6.34 14.82
CA LYS A 141 -10.02 -7.56 14.40
C LYS A 141 -10.88 -8.30 13.40
N ASP A 142 -10.22 -9.03 12.51
CA ASP A 142 -10.91 -9.83 11.50
C ASP A 142 -10.01 -10.99 11.12
N SER A 143 -10.41 -11.75 10.12
CA SER A 143 -9.57 -12.82 9.60
C SER A 143 -9.51 -12.72 8.08
N SER A 144 -8.36 -13.03 7.52
CA SER A 144 -8.12 -13.08 6.08
C SER A 144 -7.44 -14.40 5.77
N HIS A 145 -8.10 -15.24 4.95
CA HIS A 145 -7.61 -16.58 4.60
C HIS A 145 -7.21 -17.40 5.83
N GLY A 146 -8.01 -17.30 6.92
CA GLY A 146 -7.75 -18.02 8.16
C GLY A 146 -6.70 -17.41 9.08
N ASN A 147 -6.12 -16.27 8.71
CA ASN A 147 -5.11 -15.58 9.51
C ASN A 147 -5.75 -14.38 10.21
N ALA A 148 -5.41 -14.18 11.48
CA ALA A 148 -5.88 -13.03 12.25
C ALA A 148 -5.28 -11.74 11.68
N VAL A 149 -6.12 -10.71 11.51
CA VAL A 149 -5.68 -9.40 11.04
C VAL A 149 -6.26 -8.31 11.92
N THR A 150 -5.57 -7.18 11.95
CA THR A 150 -6.06 -5.94 12.55
C THR A 150 -6.48 -5.01 11.44
N VAL A 151 -7.68 -4.45 11.55
CA VAL A 151 -8.22 -3.49 10.58
C VAL A 151 -8.03 -2.09 11.13
N MET A 152 -7.53 -1.19 10.31
CA MET A 152 -7.26 0.18 10.72
C MET A 152 -7.88 1.17 9.74
N GLU A 153 -8.11 2.39 10.23
CA GLU A 153 -8.77 3.46 9.51
C GLU A 153 -8.01 4.76 9.69
N LEU A 154 -7.99 5.58 8.65
CA LEU A 154 -7.52 6.95 8.73
C LEU A 154 -8.54 7.89 8.11
N GLU A 155 -8.93 8.94 8.84
CA GLU A 155 -9.70 10.04 8.27
C GLU A 155 -8.75 10.95 7.48
N LEU A 156 -9.17 11.28 6.25
CA LEU A 156 -8.35 12.10 5.37
C LEU A 156 -8.73 13.57 5.53
N ASP A 157 -7.72 14.39 5.81
CA ASP A 157 -7.91 15.81 6.02
C ASP A 157 -7.85 16.55 4.68
N ARG A 158 -8.97 17.18 4.30
CA ARG A 158 -9.05 17.96 3.06
C ARG A 158 -8.17 19.20 3.07
N HIS A 159 -7.85 19.74 4.25
CA HIS A 159 -7.01 20.92 4.35
C HIS A 159 -5.57 20.66 3.95
N THR A 160 -5.09 19.44 4.11
CA THR A 160 -3.74 19.04 3.70
C THR A 160 -3.57 19.11 2.18
N ILE A 161 -4.67 18.99 1.41
CA ILE A 161 -4.64 19.00 -0.05
C ILE A 161 -4.55 20.42 -0.60
N ASN A 162 -5.19 21.37 0.07
CA ASN A 162 -5.31 22.75 -0.39
C ASN A 162 -4.01 23.55 -0.24
N HIS A 163 -3.02 22.98 0.43
CA HIS A 163 -1.71 23.62 0.64
C HIS A 163 -0.62 23.05 -0.26
N LYS A 164 -0.98 22.18 -1.17
CA LYS A 164 -0.07 21.62 -2.16
C LYS A 164 -0.41 22.12 -3.54
#